data_0ecf48b3b60c8f81631bc31df754ac7a
#
_entry.id   0ecf48b3b60c8f81631bc31df754ac7a
#
_cell.length_a   1.000
_cell.length_b   1.000
_cell.length_c   1.000
_cell.angle_alpha   90.00
_cell.angle_beta   90.00
_cell.angle_gamma   90.00
#
_symmetry.space_group_name_H-M   'P 1'
#
loop_
_entity.id
_entity.type
_entity.pdbx_description
1 polymer ?
#
loop_
_entity_poly.entity_id
_entity_poly.type
_entity_poly.pdbx_seq_one_letter_code
_entity_poly.pdbx_strand_id
1 'polypeptide(L)'
;YMRLGKFVRVLNQGLNIVCPLINQVVKLDLRTEVLDVPKQEVITKDNSPVEVDAVIYIKVTDPKNAFFEVTNYRLATVNLAQTTLRSIIGEMELDQILSSRERINVSLRDILDENTDKWGVKIEAVEIREVDPARKVKDSMEEQTSAERKRRAAILEADGQKRASILEA
;
A
#
# COMPACT_ATOMS: atom_id res chain seq x y z
N TYR A 1 1.10 -8.98 30.57
CA TYR A 1 1.41 -9.03 32.00
C TYR A 1 2.88 -9.36 32.21
N MET A 2 3.56 -8.45 32.86
CA MET A 2 4.97 -8.59 33.19
C MET A 2 5.14 -8.54 34.71
N ARG A 3 6.07 -9.31 35.24
CA ARG A 3 6.48 -9.30 36.64
C ARG A 3 7.97 -9.00 36.75
N LEU A 4 8.32 -7.90 37.43
CA LEU A 4 9.72 -7.42 37.54
C LEU A 4 10.44 -7.34 36.17
N GLY A 5 9.75 -6.84 35.14
CA GLY A 5 10.30 -6.71 33.79
C GLY A 5 10.31 -7.99 32.94
N LYS A 6 9.93 -9.15 33.49
CA LYS A 6 9.82 -10.41 32.75
C LYS A 6 8.39 -10.65 32.29
N PHE A 7 8.23 -11.06 31.03
CA PHE A 7 6.95 -11.54 30.53
C PHE A 7 6.52 -12.80 31.28
N VAL A 8 5.26 -12.84 31.73
CA VAL A 8 4.69 -13.99 32.43
C VAL A 8 3.64 -14.65 31.55
N ARG A 9 2.63 -13.89 31.12
CA ARG A 9 1.53 -14.41 30.31
C ARG A 9 0.72 -13.28 29.68
N VAL A 10 -0.05 -13.62 28.65
CA VAL A 10 -1.13 -12.77 28.15
C VAL A 10 -2.33 -12.96 29.10
N LEU A 11 -2.94 -11.87 29.55
CA LEU A 11 -4.15 -11.92 30.38
C LEU A 11 -5.36 -12.09 29.45
N ASN A 12 -6.15 -13.11 29.70
CA ASN A 12 -7.40 -13.36 28.99
C ASN A 12 -8.53 -12.48 29.54
N GLN A 13 -9.64 -12.46 28.81
CA GLN A 13 -10.87 -11.77 29.23
C GLN A 13 -11.34 -12.28 30.61
N GLY A 14 -11.78 -11.36 31.46
CA GLY A 14 -12.29 -11.68 32.78
C GLY A 14 -11.59 -10.90 33.89
N LEU A 15 -11.90 -11.26 35.14
CA LEU A 15 -11.31 -10.66 36.33
C LEU A 15 -9.87 -11.17 36.50
N ASN A 16 -8.90 -10.26 36.46
CA ASN A 16 -7.50 -10.55 36.71
C ASN A 16 -7.03 -9.71 37.90
N ILE A 17 -6.57 -10.37 38.94
CA ILE A 17 -6.01 -9.69 40.13
C ILE A 17 -4.51 -9.51 39.89
N VAL A 18 -4.07 -8.26 39.91
CA VAL A 18 -2.68 -7.86 39.65
C VAL A 18 -2.19 -7.00 40.79
N CYS A 19 -1.03 -7.32 41.38
CA CYS A 19 -0.41 -6.51 42.40
C CYS A 19 0.39 -5.37 41.74
N PRO A 20 0.01 -4.08 41.90
CA PRO A 20 0.60 -2.97 41.14
C PRO A 20 2.04 -2.67 41.50
N LEU A 21 2.52 -3.10 42.66
CA LEU A 21 3.89 -2.84 43.14
C LEU A 21 4.97 -3.66 42.39
N ILE A 22 4.61 -4.84 41.89
CA ILE A 22 5.59 -5.82 41.34
C ILE A 22 5.28 -6.12 39.87
N ASN A 23 4.04 -5.84 39.46
CA ASN A 23 3.53 -6.26 38.16
C ASN A 23 3.16 -5.06 37.29
N GLN A 24 3.50 -5.15 36.03
CA GLN A 24 3.13 -4.19 35.00
C GLN A 24 2.19 -4.84 33.98
N VAL A 25 1.10 -4.16 33.65
CA VAL A 25 0.16 -4.57 32.61
C VAL A 25 0.20 -3.58 31.48
N VAL A 26 0.46 -4.06 30.28
CA VAL A 26 0.39 -3.28 29.06
C VAL A 26 -0.84 -3.73 28.27
N LYS A 27 -1.67 -2.77 27.86
CA LYS A 27 -2.84 -3.02 27.02
C LYS A 27 -2.44 -2.84 25.56
N LEU A 28 -2.70 -3.86 24.76
CA LEU A 28 -2.59 -3.82 23.31
C LEU A 28 -3.98 -3.99 22.71
N ASP A 29 -4.33 -3.18 21.74
CA ASP A 29 -5.57 -3.35 20.98
C ASP A 29 -5.33 -4.42 19.91
N LEU A 30 -6.22 -5.41 19.85
CA LEU A 30 -6.18 -6.52 18.88
C LEU A 30 -7.13 -6.31 17.72
N ARG A 31 -7.80 -5.16 17.67
CA ARG A 31 -8.65 -4.79 16.53
C ARG A 31 -7.80 -4.35 15.36
N THR A 32 -8.38 -4.42 14.18
CA THR A 32 -7.76 -3.86 12.97
C THR A 32 -7.51 -2.37 13.16
N GLU A 33 -6.29 -1.95 12.95
CA GLU A 33 -5.84 -0.58 13.01
C GLU A 33 -5.45 -0.11 11.61
N VAL A 34 -5.72 1.16 11.32
CA VAL A 34 -5.39 1.77 10.03
C VAL A 34 -4.14 2.65 10.20
N LEU A 35 -3.14 2.39 9.39
CA LEU A 35 -1.91 3.19 9.36
C LEU A 35 -1.84 3.96 8.04
N ASP A 36 -1.67 5.27 8.12
CA ASP A 36 -1.42 6.11 6.97
C ASP A 36 0.07 6.09 6.61
N VAL A 37 0.36 5.79 5.35
CA VAL A 37 1.69 5.95 4.75
C VAL A 37 1.71 7.33 4.09
N PRO A 38 2.54 8.27 4.57
CA PRO A 38 2.57 9.62 4.02
C PRO A 38 3.05 9.62 2.57
N LYS A 39 2.65 10.65 1.82
CA LYS A 39 3.04 10.86 0.42
C LYS A 39 4.55 10.74 0.24
N GLN A 40 4.94 9.97 -0.75
CA GLN A 40 6.33 9.75 -1.16
C GLN A 40 6.50 10.17 -2.60
N GLU A 41 7.52 10.97 -2.87
CA GLU A 41 7.96 11.24 -4.22
C GLU A 41 8.89 10.12 -4.68
N VAL A 42 8.54 9.48 -5.79
CA VAL A 42 9.26 8.35 -6.37
C VAL A 42 9.46 8.60 -7.86
N ILE A 43 10.62 8.20 -8.38
CA ILE A 43 10.88 8.23 -9.82
C ILE A 43 10.61 6.83 -10.37
N THR A 44 9.73 6.73 -11.33
CA THR A 44 9.37 5.49 -12.02
C THR A 44 10.48 5.03 -12.97
N LYS A 45 10.36 3.81 -13.50
CA LYS A 45 11.32 3.22 -14.43
C LYS A 45 11.50 4.05 -15.72
N ASP A 46 10.45 4.69 -16.18
CA ASP A 46 10.43 5.60 -17.34
C ASP A 46 10.84 7.05 -17.00
N ASN A 47 11.49 7.22 -15.82
CA ASN A 47 12.00 8.50 -15.33
C ASN A 47 10.93 9.58 -15.11
N SER A 48 9.71 9.17 -14.80
CA SER A 48 8.61 10.08 -14.47
C SER A 48 8.50 10.24 -12.94
N PRO A 49 8.58 11.47 -12.39
CA PRO A 49 8.34 11.68 -10.96
C PRO A 49 6.84 11.54 -10.64
N VAL A 50 6.52 10.78 -9.60
CA VAL A 50 5.17 10.55 -9.10
C VAL A 50 5.12 10.69 -7.59
N GLU A 51 4.04 11.25 -7.07
CA GLU A 51 3.70 11.22 -5.65
C GLU A 51 2.72 10.09 -5.39
N VAL A 52 3.03 9.27 -4.39
CA VAL A 52 2.18 8.12 -4.02
C VAL A 52 2.00 8.07 -2.53
N ASP A 53 0.78 7.82 -2.09
CA ASP A 53 0.43 7.52 -0.71
C ASP A 53 -0.38 6.22 -0.63
N ALA A 54 -0.36 5.61 0.54
CA ALA A 54 -1.06 4.36 0.79
C ALA A 54 -1.65 4.30 2.19
N VAL A 55 -2.57 3.36 2.37
CA VAL A 55 -3.16 3.01 3.67
C VAL A 55 -2.95 1.54 3.93
N ILE A 56 -2.58 1.20 5.15
CA ILE A 56 -2.33 -0.17 5.57
C ILE A 56 -3.29 -0.53 6.69
N TYR A 57 -3.96 -1.67 6.54
CA TYR A 57 -4.81 -2.26 7.56
C TYR A 57 -4.03 -3.36 8.25
N ILE A 58 -3.74 -3.16 9.53
CA ILE A 58 -2.95 -4.09 10.34
C ILE A 58 -3.77 -4.66 11.49
N LYS A 59 -3.38 -5.84 11.94
CA LYS A 59 -3.96 -6.48 13.12
C LYS A 59 -2.88 -7.16 13.95
N VAL A 60 -2.85 -6.91 15.24
CA VAL A 60 -1.94 -7.62 16.15
C VAL A 60 -2.48 -9.02 16.40
N THR A 61 -1.70 -10.03 16.00
CA THR A 61 -2.02 -11.45 16.18
C THR A 61 -1.31 -12.04 17.40
N ASP A 62 -0.06 -11.63 17.65
CA ASP A 62 0.71 -12.03 18.82
C ASP A 62 1.14 -10.81 19.65
N PRO A 63 0.41 -10.50 20.74
CA PRO A 63 0.73 -9.35 21.59
C PRO A 63 2.11 -9.42 22.25
N LYS A 64 2.64 -10.62 22.47
CA LYS A 64 3.96 -10.82 23.04
C LYS A 64 5.03 -10.34 22.07
N ASN A 65 5.01 -10.83 20.84
CA ASN A 65 5.98 -10.45 19.83
C ASN A 65 5.85 -8.98 19.46
N ALA A 66 4.62 -8.44 19.35
CA ALA A 66 4.38 -7.04 19.06
C ALA A 66 4.96 -6.08 20.13
N PHE A 67 5.12 -6.55 21.34
CA PHE A 67 5.69 -5.75 22.43
C PHE A 67 7.20 -5.93 22.60
N PHE A 68 7.73 -7.15 22.41
CA PHE A 68 9.12 -7.46 22.71
C PHE A 68 10.06 -7.44 21.50
N GLU A 69 9.57 -7.79 20.31
CA GLU A 69 10.41 -7.87 19.10
C GLU A 69 10.62 -6.50 18.44
N VAL A 70 9.73 -5.54 18.66
CA VAL A 70 9.81 -4.21 18.06
C VAL A 70 9.34 -3.14 19.03
N THR A 71 10.09 -2.05 19.13
CA THR A 71 9.76 -0.95 20.04
C THR A 71 8.47 -0.25 19.66
N ASN A 72 8.23 -0.07 18.35
CA ASN A 72 7.03 0.56 17.81
C ASN A 72 6.69 -0.09 16.45
N TYR A 73 5.82 -1.09 16.49
CA TYR A 73 5.41 -1.82 15.30
C TYR A 73 4.70 -0.93 14.27
N ARG A 74 3.95 0.09 14.71
CA ARG A 74 3.27 1.02 13.81
C ARG A 74 4.27 1.80 12.96
N LEU A 75 5.24 2.43 13.61
CA LEU A 75 6.27 3.21 12.93
C LEU A 75 7.15 2.32 12.06
N ALA A 76 7.51 1.14 12.56
CA ALA A 76 8.32 0.18 11.80
C ALA A 76 7.58 -0.29 10.54
N THR A 77 6.28 -0.59 10.63
CA THR A 77 5.45 -0.99 9.49
C THR A 77 5.31 0.14 8.47
N VAL A 78 5.07 1.37 8.91
CA VAL A 78 4.98 2.53 8.00
C VAL A 78 6.30 2.76 7.26
N ASN A 79 7.43 2.74 7.95
CA ASN A 79 8.74 2.92 7.33
C ASN A 79 9.08 1.78 6.34
N LEU A 80 8.73 0.54 6.70
CA LEU A 80 8.89 -0.60 5.81
C LEU A 80 8.03 -0.44 4.56
N ALA A 81 6.78 -0.01 4.73
CA ALA A 81 5.89 0.24 3.61
C ALA A 81 6.40 1.35 2.69
N GLN A 82 6.92 2.45 3.23
CA GLN A 82 7.50 3.52 2.43
C GLN A 82 8.66 3.03 1.55
N THR A 83 9.57 2.24 2.13
CA THR A 83 10.72 1.71 1.39
C THR A 83 10.32 0.68 0.36
N THR A 84 9.38 -0.21 0.69
CA THR A 84 8.87 -1.24 -0.22
C THR A 84 8.06 -0.62 -1.35
N LEU A 85 7.19 0.36 -1.05
CA LEU A 85 6.42 1.09 -2.04
C LEU A 85 7.33 1.80 -3.05
N ARG A 86 8.39 2.47 -2.56
CA ARG A 86 9.40 3.11 -3.42
C ARG A 86 10.09 2.11 -4.34
N SER A 87 10.44 0.93 -3.83
CA SER A 87 11.08 -0.12 -4.64
C SER A 87 10.15 -0.62 -5.74
N ILE A 88 8.91 -1.00 -5.39
CA ILE A 88 7.93 -1.51 -6.35
C ILE A 88 7.64 -0.50 -7.45
N ILE A 89 7.39 0.77 -7.09
CA ILE A 89 7.07 1.84 -8.03
C ILE A 89 8.27 2.18 -8.90
N GLY A 90 9.49 2.19 -8.35
CA GLY A 90 10.72 2.46 -9.10
C GLY A 90 11.04 1.40 -10.18
N GLU A 91 10.49 0.20 -10.06
CA GLU A 91 10.66 -0.88 -11.04
C GLU A 91 9.58 -0.90 -12.14
N MET A 92 8.52 -0.12 -11.99
CA MET A 92 7.37 -0.07 -12.89
C MET A 92 7.34 1.20 -13.75
N GLU A 93 6.72 1.11 -14.92
CA GLU A 93 6.41 2.25 -15.75
C GLU A 93 5.14 2.96 -15.25
N LEU A 94 5.02 4.27 -15.51
CA LEU A 94 3.90 5.07 -15.03
C LEU A 94 2.53 4.51 -15.46
N ASP A 95 2.41 4.11 -16.73
CA ASP A 95 1.17 3.52 -17.27
C ASP A 95 0.80 2.22 -16.56
N GLN A 96 1.79 1.41 -16.18
CA GLN A 96 1.57 0.17 -15.42
C GLN A 96 1.09 0.46 -14.01
N ILE A 97 1.64 1.49 -13.36
CA ILE A 97 1.23 1.90 -12.01
C ILE A 97 -0.23 2.36 -12.02
N LEU A 98 -0.62 3.17 -13.00
CA LEU A 98 -1.98 3.68 -13.12
C LEU A 98 -3.01 2.58 -13.45
N SER A 99 -2.62 1.59 -14.29
CA SER A 99 -3.51 0.53 -14.75
C SER A 99 -3.56 -0.71 -13.84
N SER A 100 -2.52 -0.93 -13.01
CA SER A 100 -2.35 -2.20 -12.27
C SER A 100 -2.23 -2.00 -10.75
N ARG A 101 -2.97 -1.03 -10.20
CA ARG A 101 -2.95 -0.71 -8.74
C ARG A 101 -3.19 -1.93 -7.85
N GLU A 102 -4.12 -2.80 -8.25
CA GLU A 102 -4.46 -3.99 -7.48
C GLU A 102 -3.27 -4.96 -7.36
N ARG A 103 -2.49 -5.13 -8.43
CA ARG A 103 -1.27 -5.95 -8.38
C ARG A 103 -0.24 -5.37 -7.42
N ILE A 104 -0.10 -4.05 -7.39
CA ILE A 104 0.81 -3.36 -6.47
C ILE A 104 0.34 -3.55 -5.03
N ASN A 105 -0.97 -3.39 -4.76
CA ASN A 105 -1.56 -3.60 -3.45
C ASN A 105 -1.29 -5.02 -2.93
N VAL A 106 -1.49 -6.03 -3.75
CA VAL A 106 -1.23 -7.44 -3.40
C VAL A 106 0.26 -7.68 -3.14
N SER A 107 1.15 -7.23 -4.04
CA SER A 107 2.59 -7.40 -3.87
C SER A 107 3.11 -6.69 -2.62
N LEU A 108 2.63 -5.47 -2.37
CA LEU A 108 3.01 -4.71 -1.20
C LEU A 108 2.53 -5.38 0.09
N ARG A 109 1.27 -5.86 0.11
CA ARG A 109 0.72 -6.60 1.23
C ARG A 109 1.56 -7.84 1.55
N ASP A 110 1.87 -8.65 0.55
CA ASP A 110 2.58 -9.92 0.74
C ASP A 110 4.01 -9.70 1.28
N ILE A 111 4.73 -8.71 0.73
CA ILE A 111 6.07 -8.36 1.22
C ILE A 111 6.03 -7.80 2.64
N LEU A 112 5.04 -6.97 2.96
CA LEU A 112 4.89 -6.42 4.30
C LEU A 112 4.52 -7.51 5.30
N ASP A 113 3.57 -8.39 4.97
CA ASP A 113 3.10 -9.46 5.84
C ASP A 113 4.24 -10.42 6.22
N GLU A 114 5.05 -10.84 5.24
CA GLU A 114 6.25 -11.66 5.48
C GLU A 114 7.24 -11.01 6.47
N ASN A 115 7.43 -9.70 6.37
CA ASN A 115 8.36 -8.97 7.24
C ASN A 115 7.80 -8.66 8.62
N THR A 116 6.49 -8.45 8.75
CA THR A 116 5.83 -8.08 10.01
C THR A 116 5.37 -9.29 10.81
N ASP A 117 5.29 -10.46 10.22
CA ASP A 117 4.87 -11.70 10.89
C ASP A 117 5.75 -12.01 12.12
N LYS A 118 7.06 -11.81 12.02
CA LYS A 118 7.99 -11.93 13.15
C LYS A 118 7.70 -10.99 14.32
N TRP A 119 7.02 -9.88 14.06
CA TRP A 119 6.57 -8.93 15.08
C TRP A 119 5.18 -9.27 15.63
N GLY A 120 4.57 -10.36 15.17
CA GLY A 120 3.21 -10.74 15.55
C GLY A 120 2.14 -9.77 15.04
N VAL A 121 2.43 -9.08 13.94
CA VAL A 121 1.52 -8.14 13.26
C VAL A 121 1.19 -8.69 11.89
N LYS A 122 -0.10 -8.85 11.62
CA LYS A 122 -0.62 -9.28 10.33
C LYS A 122 -1.08 -8.09 9.50
N ILE A 123 -0.73 -8.09 8.23
CA ILE A 123 -1.24 -7.14 7.25
C ILE A 123 -2.52 -7.71 6.62
N GLU A 124 -3.65 -7.09 6.90
CA GLU A 124 -4.94 -7.53 6.35
C GLU A 124 -5.12 -7.04 4.91
N ALA A 125 -4.85 -5.76 4.68
CA ALA A 125 -4.92 -5.15 3.36
C ALA A 125 -3.95 -3.98 3.24
N VAL A 126 -3.55 -3.67 2.03
CA VAL A 126 -2.83 -2.44 1.66
C VAL A 126 -3.53 -1.83 0.46
N GLU A 127 -3.77 -0.54 0.51
CA GLU A 127 -4.43 0.19 -0.56
C GLU A 127 -3.65 1.45 -0.92
N ILE A 128 -3.26 1.58 -2.18
CA ILE A 128 -2.75 2.83 -2.72
C ILE A 128 -3.93 3.78 -2.87
N ARG A 129 -3.85 4.94 -2.21
CA ARG A 129 -4.90 5.95 -2.22
C ARG A 129 -4.83 6.80 -3.48
N GLU A 130 -3.68 7.43 -3.71
CA GLU A 130 -3.47 8.35 -4.81
C GLU A 130 -2.14 8.07 -5.49
N VAL A 131 -2.13 8.24 -6.81
CA VAL A 131 -0.92 8.28 -7.64
C VAL A 131 -1.02 9.54 -8.46
N ASP A 132 -0.23 10.55 -8.12
CA ASP A 132 -0.26 11.87 -8.76
C ASP A 132 1.07 12.11 -9.50
N PRO A 133 1.07 12.00 -10.85
CA PRO A 133 2.24 12.35 -11.66
C PRO A 133 2.49 13.86 -11.62
N ALA A 134 3.74 14.26 -11.71
CA ALA A 134 4.10 15.68 -11.81
C ALA A 134 3.33 16.36 -12.96
N ARG A 135 2.89 17.61 -12.76
CA ARG A 135 2.04 18.37 -13.71
C ARG A 135 2.53 18.29 -15.15
N LYS A 136 3.84 18.46 -15.35
CA LYS A 136 4.45 18.42 -16.68
C LYS A 136 4.26 17.08 -17.40
N VAL A 137 4.30 15.98 -16.65
CA VAL A 137 4.08 14.63 -17.17
C VAL A 137 2.60 14.43 -17.48
N LYS A 138 1.72 14.93 -16.62
CA LYS A 138 0.27 14.87 -16.80
C LYS A 138 -0.17 15.62 -18.07
N ASP A 139 0.34 16.83 -18.30
CA ASP A 139 0.06 17.63 -19.50
C ASP A 139 0.50 16.87 -20.76
N SER A 140 1.71 16.27 -20.75
CA SER A 140 2.21 15.48 -21.89
C SER A 140 1.37 14.22 -22.15
N MET A 141 0.90 13.54 -21.10
CA MET A 141 0.02 12.37 -21.22
C MET A 141 -1.36 12.76 -21.78
N GLU A 142 -1.91 13.90 -21.38
CA GLU A 142 -3.18 14.41 -21.91
C GLU A 142 -3.07 14.73 -23.40
N GLU A 143 -1.97 15.38 -23.83
CA GLU A 143 -1.70 15.65 -25.25
C GLU A 143 -1.57 14.36 -26.07
N GLN A 144 -0.79 13.39 -25.57
CA GLN A 144 -0.61 12.08 -26.21
C GLN A 144 -1.93 11.31 -26.32
N THR A 145 -2.71 11.26 -25.25
CA THR A 145 -4.01 10.60 -25.24
C THR A 145 -4.99 11.27 -26.21
N SER A 146 -5.00 12.60 -26.25
CA SER A 146 -5.83 13.36 -27.19
C SER A 146 -5.44 13.08 -28.64
N ALA A 147 -4.14 13.07 -28.95
CA ALA A 147 -3.63 12.75 -30.28
C ALA A 147 -3.98 11.31 -30.71
N GLU A 148 -3.86 10.35 -29.79
CA GLU A 148 -4.20 8.96 -30.07
C GLU A 148 -5.71 8.76 -30.26
N ARG A 149 -6.54 9.41 -29.46
CA ARG A 149 -8.01 9.39 -29.66
C ARG A 149 -8.40 9.97 -31.02
N LYS A 150 -7.80 11.07 -31.44
CA LYS A 150 -8.03 11.68 -32.77
C LYS A 150 -7.61 10.71 -33.88
N ARG A 151 -6.44 10.05 -33.73
CA ARG A 151 -5.97 9.06 -34.71
C ARG A 151 -6.92 7.86 -34.81
N ARG A 152 -7.38 7.31 -33.68
CA ARG A 152 -8.34 6.19 -33.66
C ARG A 152 -9.67 6.59 -34.28
N ALA A 153 -10.17 7.80 -33.98
CA ALA A 153 -11.40 8.32 -34.58
C ALA A 153 -11.30 8.41 -36.10
N ALA A 154 -10.19 8.97 -36.62
CA ALA A 154 -9.95 9.10 -38.06
C ALA A 154 -9.85 7.71 -38.75
N ILE A 155 -9.25 6.72 -38.14
CA ILE A 155 -9.19 5.35 -38.66
C ILE A 155 -10.58 4.71 -38.70
N LEU A 156 -11.35 4.84 -37.63
CA LEU A 156 -12.73 4.30 -37.57
C LEU A 156 -13.65 4.97 -38.59
N GLU A 157 -13.50 6.28 -38.79
CA GLU A 157 -14.25 7.03 -39.78
C GLU A 157 -13.89 6.63 -41.21
N ALA A 158 -12.61 6.47 -41.53
CA ALA A 158 -12.14 5.95 -42.81
C ALA A 158 -12.58 4.50 -43.07
N ASP A 159 -12.53 3.62 -42.06
CA ASP A 159 -13.03 2.27 -42.17
C ASP A 159 -14.57 2.23 -42.36
N GLY A 160 -15.29 3.11 -41.66
CA GLY A 160 -16.73 3.27 -41.84
C GLY A 160 -17.11 3.70 -43.26
N GLN A 161 -16.42 4.72 -43.79
CA GLN A 161 -16.61 5.17 -45.18
C GLN A 161 -16.29 4.08 -46.21
N LYS A 162 -15.18 3.36 -46.00
CA LYS A 162 -14.80 2.22 -46.87
C LYS A 162 -15.86 1.15 -46.87
N ARG A 163 -16.41 0.78 -45.70
CA ARG A 163 -17.49 -0.22 -45.61
C ARG A 163 -18.79 0.27 -46.23
N ALA A 164 -19.13 1.53 -46.08
CA ALA A 164 -20.31 2.12 -46.72
C ALA A 164 -20.19 2.07 -48.26
N SER A 165 -19.04 2.46 -48.81
CA SER A 165 -18.79 2.44 -50.25
C SER A 165 -18.79 1.03 -50.86
N ILE A 166 -18.42 0.00 -50.07
CA ILE A 166 -18.48 -1.42 -50.52
C ILE A 166 -19.91 -1.94 -50.51
N LEU A 167 -20.79 -1.45 -49.62
CA LEU A 167 -22.19 -1.84 -49.52
C LEU A 167 -23.09 -1.15 -50.58
N GLU A 168 -22.64 -0.01 -51.11
CA GLU A 168 -23.35 0.76 -52.15
C GLU A 168 -22.98 0.31 -53.59
N ALA A 169 -21.92 -0.52 -53.75
CA ALA A 169 -21.47 -1.05 -55.03
C ALA A 169 -22.01 -2.47 -55.26
#